data_38a9da1eed3785a7976352442d05071e
#
_entry.id   38a9da1eed3785a7976352442d05071e
#
_cell.length_a   1.000
_cell.length_b   1.000
_cell.length_c   1.000
_cell.angle_alpha   90.00
_cell.angle_beta   90.00
_cell.angle_gamma   90.00
#
_symmetry.space_group_name_H-M   'P 1'
#
loop_
_entity.id
_entity.type
_entity.pdbx_description
1 polymer ?
#
loop_
_entity_poly.entity_id
_entity_poly.type
_entity_poly.pdbx_seq_one_letter_code
_entity_poly.pdbx_strand_id
1 'polypeptide(L)'
;MTPRAACSVGAGVLGFWPMRARLTKEFRFEAAHTLPSLPADHKCRQMHGHSFKLEISVEGVVNEEIGWVYDHKQISEAMAPLLELLDHAYLNDIPGLESPTIERMAAWFWRKLEAQLPGLCEIVIFETPTARCSFRGEF
;
A
#
# COMPACT_ATOMS: atom_id res chain seq x y z
N MET A 1 -28.79 8.93 -29.73
CA MET A 1 -27.88 7.85 -29.25
C MET A 1 -26.75 7.72 -30.24
N THR A 2 -25.59 8.23 -29.89
CA THR A 2 -24.37 7.99 -30.66
C THR A 2 -23.96 6.53 -30.45
N PRO A 3 -23.70 5.75 -31.49
CA PRO A 3 -23.22 4.39 -31.29
C PRO A 3 -21.84 4.48 -30.62
N ARG A 4 -21.69 3.80 -29.50
CA ARG A 4 -20.36 3.56 -28.93
C ARG A 4 -19.52 2.94 -30.05
N ALA A 5 -18.48 3.63 -30.45
CA ALA A 5 -17.50 3.06 -31.33
C ALA A 5 -17.07 1.72 -30.75
N ALA A 6 -17.34 0.66 -31.48
CA ALA A 6 -16.81 -0.65 -31.17
C ALA A 6 -15.28 -0.49 -31.21
N CYS A 7 -14.65 -0.47 -30.04
CA CYS A 7 -13.20 -0.60 -29.97
C CYS A 7 -12.87 -1.89 -30.72
N SER A 8 -12.14 -1.75 -31.82
CA SER A 8 -11.55 -2.89 -32.49
C SER A 8 -10.60 -3.52 -31.48
N VAL A 9 -11.06 -4.57 -30.83
CA VAL A 9 -10.28 -5.35 -29.90
C VAL A 9 -9.20 -6.00 -30.74
N GLY A 10 -7.96 -5.56 -30.59
CA GLY A 10 -6.83 -6.31 -31.13
C GLY A 10 -6.99 -7.76 -30.69
N ALA A 11 -6.51 -8.71 -31.47
CA ALA A 11 -6.73 -10.13 -31.30
C ALA A 11 -6.27 -10.65 -29.93
N GLY A 12 -7.00 -10.33 -28.87
CA GLY A 12 -6.86 -10.89 -27.54
C GLY A 12 -7.50 -12.28 -27.50
N VAL A 13 -6.93 -13.17 -26.69
CA VAL A 13 -7.36 -14.58 -26.57
C VAL A 13 -8.83 -14.70 -26.19
N LEU A 14 -9.40 -13.74 -25.45
CA LEU A 14 -10.76 -13.78 -24.93
C LEU A 14 -11.66 -12.62 -25.44
N GLY A 15 -11.15 -11.79 -26.36
CA GLY A 15 -11.95 -10.73 -27.01
C GLY A 15 -12.30 -9.52 -26.13
N PHE A 16 -11.72 -9.35 -24.94
CA PHE A 16 -11.97 -8.22 -24.03
C PHE A 16 -10.74 -7.39 -23.69
N TRP A 17 -9.70 -7.54 -24.49
CA TRP A 17 -8.47 -6.78 -24.35
C TRP A 17 -8.48 -5.48 -25.16
N PRO A 18 -7.76 -4.40 -24.69
CA PRO A 18 -6.96 -4.36 -23.46
C PRO A 18 -7.84 -4.27 -22.22
N MET A 19 -7.46 -5.00 -21.18
CA MET A 19 -8.10 -4.97 -19.89
C MET A 19 -7.16 -4.32 -18.87
N ARG A 20 -7.66 -3.37 -18.11
CA ARG A 20 -6.95 -2.78 -16.99
C ARG A 20 -7.54 -3.29 -15.68
N ALA A 21 -6.68 -3.56 -14.72
CA ALA A 21 -7.11 -4.01 -13.40
C ALA A 21 -6.22 -3.44 -12.31
N ARG A 22 -6.74 -3.42 -11.09
CA ARG A 22 -6.02 -3.11 -9.88
C ARG A 22 -5.96 -4.36 -9.02
N LEU A 23 -4.76 -4.71 -8.58
CA LEU A 23 -4.49 -5.80 -7.68
C LEU A 23 -4.09 -5.23 -6.32
N THR A 24 -4.76 -5.66 -5.27
CA THR A 24 -4.47 -5.24 -3.90
C THR A 24 -4.06 -6.44 -3.06
N LYS A 25 -2.96 -6.32 -2.34
CA LYS A 25 -2.51 -7.33 -1.40
C LYS A 25 -2.48 -6.77 0.02
N GLU A 26 -3.02 -7.52 0.97
CA GLU A 26 -3.12 -7.14 2.37
C GLU A 26 -1.95 -7.72 3.17
N PHE A 27 -1.46 -6.92 4.12
CA PHE A 27 -0.44 -7.31 5.08
C PHE A 27 -0.86 -6.85 6.47
N ARG A 28 -0.30 -7.48 7.51
CA ARG A 28 -0.56 -7.11 8.90
C ARG A 28 0.73 -7.15 9.69
N PHE A 29 0.85 -6.27 10.68
CA PHE A 29 1.94 -6.27 11.63
C PHE A 29 1.49 -5.63 12.94
N GLU A 30 2.12 -6.06 14.02
CA GLU A 30 1.92 -5.53 15.37
C GLU A 30 3.09 -4.60 15.70
N ALA A 31 2.82 -3.39 16.16
CA ALA A 31 3.88 -2.46 16.53
C ALA A 31 3.41 -1.44 17.56
N ALA A 32 4.38 -0.89 18.30
CA ALA A 32 4.15 0.18 19.24
C ALA A 32 4.70 1.51 18.69
N HIS A 33 4.10 2.61 19.09
CA HIS A 33 4.57 3.94 18.75
C HIS A 33 4.17 5.00 19.78
N THR A 34 4.80 6.15 19.69
CA THR A 34 4.34 7.40 20.31
C THR A 34 4.23 8.47 19.23
N LEU A 35 3.39 9.47 19.47
CA LEU A 35 3.25 10.62 18.58
C LEU A 35 3.84 11.86 19.28
N PRO A 36 5.17 12.06 19.21
CA PRO A 36 5.86 13.06 20.03
C PRO A 36 5.55 14.51 19.66
N SER A 37 4.99 14.75 18.48
CA SER A 37 4.60 16.10 18.01
C SER A 37 3.28 16.58 18.61
N LEU A 38 2.54 15.73 19.30
CA LEU A 38 1.29 16.09 19.96
C LEU A 38 1.53 16.79 21.31
N PRO A 39 0.54 17.56 21.83
CA PRO A 39 0.61 18.15 23.17
C PRO A 39 0.93 17.10 24.25
N ALA A 40 1.65 17.50 25.29
CA ALA A 40 2.14 16.60 26.35
C ALA A 40 1.03 15.83 27.10
N ASP A 41 -0.17 16.39 27.15
CA ASP A 41 -1.36 15.79 27.79
C ASP A 41 -2.17 14.89 26.85
N HIS A 42 -1.83 14.83 25.57
CA HIS A 42 -2.53 13.99 24.61
C HIS A 42 -2.16 12.50 24.85
N LYS A 43 -3.16 11.64 24.96
CA LYS A 43 -2.95 10.20 25.27
C LYS A 43 -2.05 9.48 24.26
N CYS A 44 -2.11 9.86 22.99
CA CYS A 44 -1.29 9.24 21.94
C CYS A 44 0.20 9.63 22.03
N ARG A 45 0.56 10.55 22.89
CA ARG A 45 1.94 10.85 23.21
C ARG A 45 2.59 9.78 24.11
N GLN A 46 1.78 8.99 24.81
CA GLN A 46 2.27 7.84 25.54
C GLN A 46 2.47 6.67 24.58
N MET A 47 3.41 5.79 24.93
CA MET A 47 3.65 4.57 24.16
C MET A 47 2.38 3.70 24.17
N HIS A 48 1.95 3.30 22.99
CA HIS A 48 0.81 2.40 22.81
C HIS A 48 1.03 1.57 21.53
N GLY A 49 0.28 0.50 21.40
CA GLY A 49 0.40 -0.44 20.28
C GLY A 49 -0.89 -0.60 19.50
N HIS A 50 -0.72 -1.02 18.25
CA HIS A 50 -1.83 -1.32 17.35
C HIS A 50 -1.54 -2.58 16.53
N SER A 51 -2.63 -3.24 16.12
CA SER A 51 -2.60 -4.22 15.04
C SER A 51 -2.80 -3.46 13.73
N PHE A 52 -1.71 -3.13 13.06
CA PHE A 52 -1.77 -2.41 11.78
C PHE A 52 -2.15 -3.35 10.66
N LYS A 53 -3.01 -2.88 9.76
CA LYS A 53 -3.30 -3.53 8.48
C LYS A 53 -2.85 -2.62 7.35
N LEU A 54 -2.24 -3.20 6.32
CA LEU A 54 -1.70 -2.48 5.19
C LEU A 54 -2.21 -3.10 3.90
N GLU A 55 -2.69 -2.27 2.99
CA GLU A 55 -3.09 -2.70 1.65
C GLU A 55 -2.19 -2.01 0.62
N ILE A 56 -1.52 -2.82 -0.20
CA ILE A 56 -0.65 -2.36 -1.29
C ILE A 56 -1.35 -2.64 -2.61
N SER A 57 -1.62 -1.61 -3.39
CA SER A 57 -2.30 -1.72 -4.68
C SER A 57 -1.39 -1.34 -5.83
N VAL A 58 -1.37 -2.20 -6.84
CA VAL A 58 -0.74 -1.96 -8.13
C VAL A 58 -1.79 -2.02 -9.23
N GLU A 59 -1.65 -1.21 -10.27
CA GLU A 59 -2.57 -1.22 -11.39
C GLU A 59 -1.82 -1.18 -12.72
N GLY A 60 -2.46 -1.67 -13.76
CA GLY A 60 -1.90 -1.68 -15.09
C GLY A 60 -2.76 -2.48 -16.06
N VAL A 61 -2.18 -2.68 -17.25
CA VAL A 61 -2.79 -3.53 -18.27
C VAL A 61 -2.51 -4.98 -17.92
N VAL A 62 -3.56 -5.80 -17.90
CA VAL A 62 -3.45 -7.22 -17.66
C VAL A 62 -2.72 -7.89 -18.83
N ASN A 63 -1.77 -8.76 -18.55
CA ASN A 63 -1.07 -9.51 -19.58
C ASN A 63 -2.01 -10.54 -20.21
N GLU A 64 -2.15 -10.51 -21.52
CA GLU A 64 -3.11 -11.38 -22.25
C GLU A 64 -2.78 -12.87 -22.12
N GLU A 65 -1.50 -13.23 -22.10
CA GLU A 65 -1.08 -14.62 -22.08
C GLU A 65 -1.21 -15.25 -20.69
N ILE A 66 -0.79 -14.49 -19.67
CA ILE A 66 -0.75 -14.97 -18.28
C ILE A 66 -2.08 -14.72 -17.57
N GLY A 67 -2.76 -13.63 -17.93
CA GLY A 67 -4.07 -13.27 -17.36
C GLY A 67 -3.99 -12.48 -16.06
N TRP A 68 -2.82 -11.97 -15.66
CA TRP A 68 -2.69 -11.14 -14.47
C TRP A 68 -2.15 -9.74 -14.75
N VAL A 69 -2.39 -8.79 -13.85
CA VAL A 69 -1.82 -7.43 -13.90
C VAL A 69 -0.42 -7.41 -13.29
N TYR A 70 -0.18 -8.23 -12.28
CA TYR A 70 1.05 -8.26 -11.51
C TYR A 70 1.18 -9.58 -10.74
N ASP A 71 2.41 -10.03 -10.51
CA ASP A 71 2.69 -11.20 -9.68
C ASP A 71 2.59 -10.83 -8.19
N HIS A 72 1.65 -11.44 -7.47
CA HIS A 72 1.49 -11.26 -6.02
C HIS A 72 2.78 -11.50 -5.24
N LYS A 73 3.56 -12.47 -5.70
CA LYS A 73 4.82 -12.86 -5.07
C LYS A 73 5.81 -11.70 -5.03
N GLN A 74 5.87 -10.89 -6.08
CA GLN A 74 6.75 -9.72 -6.12
C GLN A 74 6.35 -8.67 -5.09
N ILE A 75 5.06 -8.49 -4.85
CA ILE A 75 4.57 -7.60 -3.79
C ILE A 75 4.98 -8.15 -2.42
N SER A 76 4.81 -9.44 -2.20
CA SER A 76 5.20 -10.09 -0.94
C SER A 76 6.70 -10.01 -0.68
N GLU A 77 7.51 -10.23 -1.70
CA GLU A 77 8.97 -10.15 -1.61
C GLU A 77 9.45 -8.72 -1.31
N ALA A 78 8.84 -7.71 -1.92
CA ALA A 78 9.16 -6.32 -1.64
C ALA A 78 8.76 -5.92 -0.21
N MET A 79 7.67 -6.47 0.31
CA MET A 79 7.16 -6.18 1.65
C MET A 79 7.89 -6.95 2.76
N ALA A 80 8.41 -8.14 2.48
CA ALA A 80 8.99 -9.01 3.51
C ALA A 80 10.05 -8.33 4.39
N PRO A 81 11.08 -7.64 3.84
CA PRO A 81 12.07 -6.97 4.68
C PRO A 81 11.49 -5.81 5.48
N LEU A 82 10.47 -5.15 4.97
CA LEU A 82 9.80 -4.05 5.68
C LEU A 82 8.96 -4.59 6.85
N LEU A 83 8.23 -5.68 6.63
CA LEU A 83 7.47 -6.34 7.70
C LEU A 83 8.38 -6.86 8.81
N GLU A 84 9.52 -7.46 8.45
CA GLU A 84 10.50 -7.91 9.42
C GLU A 84 11.04 -6.76 10.29
N LEU A 85 11.23 -5.59 9.68
CA LEU A 85 11.69 -4.39 10.39
C LEU A 85 10.63 -3.81 11.33
N LEU A 86 9.35 -3.88 10.93
CA LEU A 86 8.25 -3.18 11.61
C LEU A 86 7.52 -4.06 12.61
N ASP A 87 7.39 -5.35 12.34
CA ASP A 87 6.60 -6.25 13.18
C ASP A 87 7.24 -6.43 14.56
N HIS A 88 6.46 -6.24 15.62
CA HIS A 88 6.90 -6.27 17.00
C HIS A 88 7.98 -5.22 17.34
N ALA A 89 8.05 -4.12 16.58
CA ALA A 89 9.01 -3.05 16.79
C ALA A 89 8.38 -1.83 17.50
N TYR A 90 9.25 -0.98 18.03
CA TYR A 90 8.93 0.38 18.40
C TYR A 90 9.23 1.28 17.19
N LEU A 91 8.17 1.75 16.54
CA LEU A 91 8.29 2.43 15.23
C LEU A 91 9.15 3.68 15.24
N ASN A 92 9.12 4.43 16.37
CA ASN A 92 9.89 5.68 16.51
C ASN A 92 11.41 5.49 16.39
N ASP A 93 11.92 4.27 16.61
CA ASP A 93 13.34 3.95 16.48
C ASP A 93 13.76 3.69 15.02
N ILE A 94 12.80 3.59 14.11
CA ILE A 94 13.08 3.30 12.70
C ILE A 94 13.37 4.60 11.97
N PRO A 95 14.54 4.70 11.24
CA PRO A 95 14.85 5.90 10.48
C PRO A 95 13.75 6.27 9.47
N GLY A 96 13.30 7.52 9.55
CA GLY A 96 12.20 8.04 8.75
C GLY A 96 10.82 7.91 9.40
N LEU A 97 10.73 7.20 10.55
CA LEU A 97 9.50 7.01 11.31
C LEU A 97 9.58 7.59 12.73
N GLU A 98 10.32 8.67 12.92
CA GLU A 98 10.52 9.30 14.22
C GLU A 98 9.21 9.87 14.80
N SER A 99 8.24 10.18 13.93
CA SER A 99 6.88 10.58 14.31
C SER A 99 5.87 9.81 13.45
N PRO A 100 5.59 8.55 13.80
CA PRO A 100 4.93 7.60 12.92
C PRO A 100 3.40 7.65 13.00
N THR A 101 2.82 8.72 12.48
CA THR A 101 1.39 8.74 12.15
C THR A 101 1.14 7.82 10.96
N ILE A 102 -0.10 7.36 10.77
CA ILE A 102 -0.40 6.49 9.62
C ILE A 102 -0.17 7.22 8.27
N GLU A 103 -0.32 8.54 8.24
CA GLU A 103 -0.01 9.35 7.06
C GLU A 103 1.50 9.32 6.73
N ARG A 104 2.35 9.50 7.72
CA ARG A 104 3.80 9.42 7.55
C ARG A 104 4.28 8.02 7.27
N MET A 105 3.65 7.03 7.86
CA MET A 105 3.92 5.62 7.57
C MET A 105 3.57 5.29 6.11
N ALA A 106 2.44 5.76 5.61
CA ALA A 106 2.04 5.56 4.21
C ALA A 106 3.08 6.14 3.25
N ALA A 107 3.54 7.37 3.50
CA ALA A 107 4.60 8.01 2.71
C ALA A 107 5.93 7.25 2.80
N TRP A 108 6.29 6.75 3.98
CA TRP A 108 7.49 5.95 4.19
C TRP A 108 7.45 4.65 3.38
N PHE A 109 6.33 3.92 3.43
CA PHE A 109 6.14 2.71 2.62
C PHE A 109 6.21 3.02 1.13
N TRP A 110 5.59 4.11 0.70
CA TRP A 110 5.62 4.50 -0.71
C TRP A 110 7.05 4.66 -1.21
N ARG A 111 7.86 5.42 -0.49
CA ARG A 111 9.28 5.65 -0.85
C ARG A 111 10.11 4.38 -0.86
N LYS A 112 9.79 3.41 0.00
CA LYS A 112 10.48 2.11 0.03
C LYS A 112 10.06 1.20 -1.11
N LEU A 113 8.85 1.34 -1.63
CA LEU A 113 8.26 0.39 -2.57
C LEU A 113 8.22 0.89 -4.02
N GLU A 114 8.16 2.19 -4.27
CA GLU A 114 7.90 2.74 -5.61
C GLU A 114 8.89 2.28 -6.68
N ALA A 115 10.16 2.12 -6.34
CA ALA A 115 11.18 1.67 -7.29
C ALA A 115 11.09 0.17 -7.59
N GLN A 116 10.52 -0.62 -6.70
CA GLN A 116 10.42 -2.07 -6.80
C GLN A 116 9.08 -2.53 -7.40
N LEU A 117 8.05 -1.71 -7.30
CA LEU A 117 6.68 -2.05 -7.72
C LEU A 117 6.20 -1.09 -8.81
N PRO A 118 6.57 -1.30 -10.08
CA PRO A 118 5.99 -0.54 -11.18
C PRO A 118 4.46 -0.68 -11.18
N GLY A 119 3.77 0.45 -11.29
CA GLY A 119 2.31 0.46 -11.20
C GLY A 119 1.75 0.62 -9.78
N LEU A 120 2.61 0.78 -8.76
CA LEU A 120 2.14 1.14 -7.42
C LEU A 120 1.23 2.36 -7.51
N CYS A 121 -0.01 2.23 -7.04
CA CYS A 121 -1.03 3.28 -7.20
C CYS A 121 -1.68 3.73 -5.91
N GLU A 122 -1.68 2.89 -4.88
CA GLU A 122 -2.27 3.26 -3.59
C GLU A 122 -1.69 2.42 -2.46
N ILE A 123 -1.49 3.06 -1.32
CA ILE A 123 -1.19 2.41 -0.04
C ILE A 123 -2.26 2.86 0.95
N VAL A 124 -2.90 1.89 1.60
CA VAL A 124 -3.87 2.15 2.68
C VAL A 124 -3.35 1.53 3.96
N ILE A 125 -3.28 2.32 5.04
CA ILE A 125 -2.87 1.85 6.36
C ILE A 125 -4.03 2.03 7.33
N PHE A 126 -4.39 0.95 8.00
CA PHE A 126 -5.36 0.94 9.10
C PHE A 126 -4.59 0.91 10.42
N GLU A 127 -4.81 1.90 11.25
CA GLU A 127 -4.32 1.92 12.63
C GLU A 127 -5.23 1.11 13.54
N THR A 128 -6.54 1.23 13.29
CA THR A 128 -7.60 0.46 13.94
C THR A 128 -8.54 -0.08 12.86
N PRO A 129 -9.48 -0.98 13.18
CA PRO A 129 -10.47 -1.44 12.18
C PRO A 129 -11.31 -0.34 11.56
N THR A 130 -11.39 0.83 12.19
CA THR A 130 -12.26 1.93 11.74
C THR A 130 -11.52 3.19 11.29
N ALA A 131 -10.19 3.25 11.42
CA ALA A 131 -9.38 4.41 11.07
C ALA A 131 -8.28 4.04 10.10
N ARG A 132 -8.28 4.67 8.92
CA ARG A 132 -7.32 4.38 7.86
C ARG A 132 -6.87 5.65 7.14
N CYS A 133 -5.68 5.59 6.58
CA CYS A 133 -5.14 6.60 5.68
C CYS A 133 -4.90 5.98 4.30
N SER A 134 -5.34 6.65 3.26
CA SER A 134 -5.08 6.29 1.87
C SER A 134 -4.10 7.30 1.26
N PHE A 135 -3.06 6.81 0.60
CA PHE A 135 -2.01 7.63 0.01
C PHE A 135 -1.68 7.14 -1.40
N ARG A 136 -1.57 8.09 -2.34
CA ARG A 136 -1.38 7.81 -3.78
C ARG A 136 -0.09 8.38 -4.34
N GLY A 137 0.91 8.65 -3.51
CA GLY A 137 2.20 9.17 -3.95
C GLY A 137 2.23 10.67 -4.22
N GLU A 138 1.26 11.40 -3.75
CA GLU A 138 1.17 12.87 -3.91
C GLU A 138 1.89 13.56 -2.74
N PHE A 139 3.12 13.97 -2.99
CA PHE A 139 3.98 14.67 -2.02
C PHE A 139 3.91 16.17 -2.16
#